data_048889ab6afeeb98311ca0d492f19eca
#
_entry.id   048889ab6afeeb98311ca0d492f19eca
#
_cell.length_a   1.000
_cell.length_b   1.000
_cell.length_c   1.000
_cell.angle_alpha   90.00
_cell.angle_beta   90.00
_cell.angle_gamma   90.00
#
_symmetry.space_group_name_H-M   'P 1'
#
loop_
_entity.id
_entity.type
_entity.pdbx_description
1 polymer ?
#
loop_
_entity_poly.entity_id
_entity_poly.type
_entity_poly.pdbx_seq_one_letter_code
_entity_poly.pdbx_strand_id
1 'polypeptide(L)'
;MLKVAILDDYQNVSQQFIDIEKLAGKYEIKIFSEPFQDEADLLDQLLDFEALLIMRERTPITKNIIENLTKLKFIITSGLRNKSIDLEAAKKRKITVCGTETNTNPTPELTWGLILGLARNFKEEIDNMYQGYWQTTVGVELKGKILGLIGLGKVGSQVAKIGKAFGMQVMAWSENLNLDTCKELDVLPCSKEDLIKNSDFLSIHVQGGERYKD
;
A
#
# COMPACT_ATOMS: atom_id res chain seq x y z
N MET A 1 -23.82 -17.39 16.25
CA MET A 1 -22.49 -16.77 16.16
C MET A 1 -22.46 -15.89 14.93
N LEU A 2 -21.79 -14.74 15.00
CA LEU A 2 -21.63 -13.85 13.83
C LEU A 2 -20.52 -14.40 12.93
N LYS A 3 -20.81 -14.61 11.65
CA LYS A 3 -19.85 -15.13 10.68
C LYS A 3 -19.02 -13.99 10.09
N VAL A 4 -17.71 -14.10 10.24
CA VAL A 4 -16.72 -13.10 9.83
C VAL A 4 -15.77 -13.67 8.81
N ALA A 5 -15.65 -13.02 7.65
CA ALA A 5 -14.64 -13.34 6.65
C ALA A 5 -13.49 -12.33 6.72
N ILE A 6 -12.26 -12.82 6.80
CA ILE A 6 -11.03 -12.03 6.63
C ILE A 6 -10.52 -12.31 5.23
N LEU A 7 -10.50 -11.29 4.39
CA LEU A 7 -10.10 -11.41 2.98
C LEU A 7 -8.64 -10.97 2.79
N ASP A 8 -8.02 -11.50 1.74
CA ASP A 8 -6.71 -11.06 1.24
C ASP A 8 -5.54 -11.29 2.22
N ASP A 9 -5.62 -12.27 3.11
CA ASP A 9 -4.52 -12.64 4.01
C ASP A 9 -3.46 -13.50 3.29
N TYR A 10 -2.90 -13.01 2.19
CA TYR A 10 -1.93 -13.72 1.35
C TYR A 10 -0.66 -14.16 2.10
N GLN A 11 -0.37 -13.56 3.24
CA GLN A 11 0.79 -13.86 4.07
C GLN A 11 0.47 -14.83 5.21
N ASN A 12 -0.80 -15.22 5.40
CA ASN A 12 -1.27 -16.05 6.50
C ASN A 12 -0.86 -15.50 7.88
N VAL A 13 -1.02 -14.19 8.08
CA VAL A 13 -0.57 -13.50 9.31
C VAL A 13 -1.71 -13.08 10.22
N SER A 14 -2.97 -13.16 9.80
CA SER A 14 -4.13 -12.72 10.61
C SER A 14 -4.13 -13.31 12.00
N GLN A 15 -3.78 -14.59 12.14
CA GLN A 15 -3.75 -15.29 13.41
C GLN A 15 -2.70 -14.76 14.38
N GLN A 16 -1.67 -14.05 13.90
CA GLN A 16 -0.66 -13.43 14.77
C GLN A 16 -1.18 -12.17 15.44
N PHE A 17 -2.24 -11.55 14.88
CA PHE A 17 -2.81 -10.29 15.34
C PHE A 17 -4.20 -10.44 15.95
N ILE A 18 -4.86 -11.58 15.74
CA ILE A 18 -6.20 -11.85 16.23
C ILE A 18 -6.14 -13.07 17.16
N ASP A 19 -6.50 -12.88 18.42
CA ASP A 19 -6.67 -13.96 19.37
C ASP A 19 -8.01 -14.67 19.10
N ILE A 20 -7.99 -15.64 18.17
CA ILE A 20 -9.18 -16.36 17.73
C ILE A 20 -9.80 -17.15 18.89
N GLU A 21 -9.01 -17.66 19.83
CA GLU A 21 -9.51 -18.43 20.98
C GLU A 21 -10.38 -17.57 21.90
N LYS A 22 -9.99 -16.32 22.14
CA LYS A 22 -10.82 -15.36 22.92
C LYS A 22 -12.11 -14.97 22.21
N LEU A 23 -12.17 -15.13 20.90
CA LEU A 23 -13.33 -14.81 20.06
C LEU A 23 -14.23 -16.03 19.86
N ALA A 24 -13.76 -17.23 20.18
CA ALA A 24 -14.53 -18.48 20.06
C ALA A 24 -15.85 -18.42 20.85
N GLY A 25 -16.88 -18.96 20.28
CA GLY A 25 -18.25 -18.92 20.86
C GLY A 25 -19.04 -17.66 20.56
N LYS A 26 -18.40 -16.54 20.16
CA LYS A 26 -19.07 -15.31 19.72
C LYS A 26 -19.04 -15.15 18.20
N TYR A 27 -17.91 -15.51 17.60
CA TYR A 27 -17.62 -15.33 16.18
C TYR A 27 -17.19 -16.64 15.54
N GLU A 28 -17.64 -16.87 14.32
CA GLU A 28 -17.13 -17.90 13.40
C GLU A 28 -16.29 -17.20 12.36
N ILE A 29 -14.96 -17.34 12.44
CA ILE A 29 -14.00 -16.62 11.60
C ILE A 29 -13.47 -17.56 10.52
N LYS A 30 -13.58 -17.16 9.26
CA LYS A 30 -12.91 -17.81 8.12
C LYS A 30 -11.92 -16.84 7.47
N ILE A 31 -10.71 -17.32 7.24
CA ILE A 31 -9.63 -16.56 6.60
C ILE A 31 -9.50 -17.03 5.16
N PHE A 32 -9.44 -16.08 4.24
CA PHE A 32 -9.24 -16.29 2.82
C PHE A 32 -7.83 -15.77 2.46
N SER A 33 -6.92 -16.70 2.18
CA SER A 33 -5.52 -16.39 1.88
C SER A 33 -5.22 -16.35 0.38
N GLU A 34 -6.16 -16.80 -0.44
CA GLU A 34 -6.06 -16.78 -1.89
C GLU A 34 -7.06 -15.78 -2.47
N PRO A 35 -6.76 -15.18 -3.62
CA PRO A 35 -7.72 -14.31 -4.32
C PRO A 35 -8.89 -15.14 -4.83
N PHE A 36 -10.07 -14.52 -4.89
CA PHE A 36 -11.23 -15.10 -5.56
C PHE A 36 -10.99 -15.13 -7.07
N GLN A 37 -11.52 -16.16 -7.74
CA GLN A 37 -11.37 -16.33 -9.20
C GLN A 37 -12.06 -15.19 -9.97
N ASP A 38 -13.28 -14.87 -9.53
CA ASP A 38 -14.10 -13.82 -10.08
C ASP A 38 -15.16 -13.34 -9.04
N GLU A 39 -16.05 -12.45 -9.45
CA GLU A 39 -17.11 -11.94 -8.59
C GLU A 39 -18.17 -13.01 -8.24
N ALA A 40 -18.40 -13.98 -9.11
CA ALA A 40 -19.36 -15.06 -8.85
C ALA A 40 -18.83 -16.02 -7.78
N ASP A 41 -17.56 -16.39 -7.87
CA ASP A 41 -16.86 -17.17 -6.84
C ASP A 41 -16.85 -16.47 -5.49
N LEU A 42 -16.59 -15.15 -5.49
CA LEU A 42 -16.63 -14.34 -4.27
C LEU A 42 -18.04 -14.38 -3.64
N LEU A 43 -19.07 -14.16 -4.44
CA LEU A 43 -20.45 -14.16 -3.96
C LEU A 43 -20.83 -15.53 -3.36
N ASP A 44 -20.52 -16.63 -4.03
CA ASP A 44 -20.83 -17.98 -3.57
C ASP A 44 -20.15 -18.27 -2.22
N GLN A 45 -18.87 -17.92 -2.11
CA GLN A 45 -18.11 -18.18 -0.90
C GLN A 45 -18.48 -17.27 0.29
N LEU A 46 -19.02 -16.07 0.04
CA LEU A 46 -19.31 -15.07 1.09
C LEU A 46 -20.81 -14.93 1.43
N LEU A 47 -21.71 -15.66 0.80
CA LEU A 47 -23.18 -15.56 1.01
C LEU A 47 -23.62 -15.61 2.47
N ASP A 48 -22.92 -16.39 3.29
CA ASP A 48 -23.30 -16.63 4.69
C ASP A 48 -22.66 -15.66 5.68
N PHE A 49 -21.74 -14.80 5.24
CA PHE A 49 -21.02 -13.92 6.14
C PHE A 49 -21.78 -12.63 6.45
N GLU A 50 -21.67 -12.22 7.70
CA GLU A 50 -22.29 -11.00 8.23
C GLU A 50 -21.31 -9.83 8.34
N ALA A 51 -20.00 -10.13 8.39
CA ALA A 51 -18.93 -9.13 8.45
C ALA A 51 -17.77 -9.52 7.52
N LEU A 52 -17.22 -8.53 6.83
CA LEU A 52 -16.01 -8.64 6.01
C LEU A 52 -14.91 -7.77 6.60
N LEU A 53 -13.73 -8.35 6.83
CA LEU A 53 -12.48 -7.63 7.07
C LEU A 53 -11.70 -7.66 5.78
N ILE A 54 -11.47 -6.49 5.18
CA ILE A 54 -10.82 -6.36 3.88
C ILE A 54 -9.49 -5.60 3.97
N MET A 55 -8.54 -5.99 3.16
CA MET A 55 -7.21 -5.42 3.13
C MET A 55 -7.09 -4.37 2.02
N ARG A 56 -7.27 -3.07 2.39
CA ARG A 56 -7.14 -1.97 1.44
C ARG A 56 -8.05 -2.19 0.21
N GLU A 57 -7.59 -1.80 -0.96
CA GLU A 57 -8.25 -1.91 -2.24
C GLU A 57 -7.98 -3.24 -2.98
N ARG A 58 -7.58 -4.32 -2.27
CA ARG A 58 -7.24 -5.61 -2.91
C ARG A 58 -8.46 -6.26 -3.54
N THR A 59 -9.52 -6.48 -2.75
CA THR A 59 -10.79 -7.01 -3.25
C THR A 59 -11.80 -5.88 -3.39
N PRO A 60 -12.28 -5.56 -4.60
CA PRO A 60 -13.36 -4.58 -4.79
C PRO A 60 -14.67 -5.09 -4.19
N ILE A 61 -15.32 -4.26 -3.38
CA ILE A 61 -16.65 -4.52 -2.84
C ILE A 61 -17.66 -3.66 -3.60
N THR A 62 -18.02 -4.15 -4.77
CA THR A 62 -18.89 -3.48 -5.73
C THR A 62 -20.33 -3.37 -5.24
N LYS A 63 -21.14 -2.54 -5.93
CA LYS A 63 -22.58 -2.48 -5.71
C LYS A 63 -23.23 -3.85 -5.83
N ASN A 64 -22.86 -4.63 -6.86
CA ASN A 64 -23.43 -5.96 -7.09
C ASN A 64 -23.13 -6.91 -5.93
N ILE A 65 -21.89 -6.92 -5.41
CA ILE A 65 -21.51 -7.71 -4.23
C ILE A 65 -22.35 -7.30 -3.02
N ILE A 66 -22.45 -5.99 -2.75
CA ILE A 66 -23.22 -5.47 -1.61
C ILE A 66 -24.69 -5.85 -1.72
N GLU A 67 -25.30 -5.78 -2.90
CA GLU A 67 -26.70 -6.09 -3.11
C GLU A 67 -27.00 -7.60 -2.95
N ASN A 68 -26.09 -8.47 -3.33
CA ASN A 68 -26.24 -9.91 -3.30
C ASN A 68 -25.86 -10.58 -1.98
N LEU A 69 -24.90 -10.03 -1.22
CA LEU A 69 -24.55 -10.52 0.11
C LEU A 69 -25.63 -10.11 1.14
N THR A 70 -26.77 -10.79 1.12
CA THR A 70 -27.97 -10.38 1.87
C THR A 70 -27.80 -10.38 3.39
N LYS A 71 -26.88 -11.17 3.94
CA LYS A 71 -26.59 -11.25 5.38
C LYS A 71 -25.57 -10.20 5.85
N LEU A 72 -24.89 -9.52 4.93
CA LEU A 72 -23.81 -8.57 5.25
C LEU A 72 -24.31 -7.37 6.04
N LYS A 73 -23.67 -7.10 7.19
CA LYS A 73 -23.97 -6.01 8.12
C LYS A 73 -22.78 -5.07 8.34
N PHE A 74 -21.54 -5.59 8.22
CA PHE A 74 -20.31 -4.86 8.53
C PHE A 74 -19.27 -5.05 7.45
N ILE A 75 -18.58 -3.97 7.10
CA ILE A 75 -17.37 -3.98 6.29
C ILE A 75 -16.31 -3.21 7.06
N ILE A 76 -15.21 -3.86 7.42
CA ILE A 76 -14.08 -3.27 8.09
C ILE A 76 -12.89 -3.29 7.12
N THR A 77 -12.34 -2.11 6.81
CA THR A 77 -11.17 -1.99 5.91
C THR A 77 -9.94 -1.54 6.67
N SER A 78 -8.78 -2.08 6.32
CA SER A 78 -7.51 -1.56 6.81
C SER A 78 -7.24 -0.19 6.18
N GLY A 79 -7.19 0.86 7.02
CA GLY A 79 -7.09 2.26 6.60
C GLY A 79 -8.44 2.98 6.53
N LEU A 80 -8.41 4.29 6.75
CA LEU A 80 -9.62 5.14 6.86
C LEU A 80 -10.33 5.41 5.51
N ARG A 81 -9.66 5.12 4.39
CA ARG A 81 -10.20 5.37 3.05
C ARG A 81 -9.98 4.15 2.19
N ASN A 82 -11.05 3.70 1.54
CA ASN A 82 -11.01 2.62 0.58
C ASN A 82 -11.95 2.96 -0.59
N LYS A 83 -11.37 3.16 -1.77
CA LYS A 83 -12.13 3.54 -2.97
C LYS A 83 -12.76 2.35 -3.67
N SER A 84 -12.40 1.14 -3.30
CA SER A 84 -12.95 -0.09 -3.89
C SER A 84 -14.26 -0.54 -3.24
N ILE A 85 -14.78 0.21 -2.24
CA ILE A 85 -16.08 -0.05 -1.62
C ILE A 85 -17.13 0.92 -2.18
N ASP A 86 -18.26 0.39 -2.68
CA ASP A 86 -19.42 1.22 -3.01
C ASP A 86 -20.16 1.66 -1.73
N LEU A 87 -19.74 2.82 -1.21
CA LEU A 87 -20.28 3.37 0.02
C LEU A 87 -21.78 3.76 -0.08
N GLU A 88 -22.25 4.12 -1.29
CA GLU A 88 -23.65 4.47 -1.49
C GLU A 88 -24.54 3.21 -1.43
N ALA A 89 -24.11 2.12 -2.03
CA ALA A 89 -24.79 0.83 -1.93
C ALA A 89 -24.80 0.33 -0.47
N ALA A 90 -23.66 0.42 0.23
CA ALA A 90 -23.56 0.05 1.64
C ALA A 90 -24.52 0.86 2.51
N LYS A 91 -24.58 2.19 2.32
CA LYS A 91 -25.49 3.09 3.02
C LYS A 91 -26.96 2.74 2.78
N LYS A 92 -27.34 2.49 1.52
CA LYS A 92 -28.74 2.09 1.18
C LYS A 92 -29.15 0.80 1.88
N ARG A 93 -28.23 -0.14 2.02
CA ARG A 93 -28.44 -1.41 2.72
C ARG A 93 -28.22 -1.33 4.23
N LYS A 94 -27.92 -0.15 4.78
CA LYS A 94 -27.61 0.07 6.19
C LYS A 94 -26.44 -0.79 6.70
N ILE A 95 -25.47 -1.08 5.83
CA ILE A 95 -24.26 -1.76 6.20
C ILE A 95 -23.29 -0.75 6.84
N THR A 96 -22.79 -1.07 8.01
CA THR A 96 -21.80 -0.23 8.70
C THR A 96 -20.42 -0.45 8.06
N VAL A 97 -19.80 0.64 7.57
CA VAL A 97 -18.45 0.61 7.02
C VAL A 97 -17.52 1.36 7.96
N CYS A 98 -16.45 0.71 8.43
CA CYS A 98 -15.43 1.30 9.30
C CYS A 98 -14.05 1.10 8.70
N GLY A 99 -13.15 2.02 9.02
CA GLY A 99 -11.72 1.91 8.69
C GLY A 99 -10.87 1.95 9.95
N THR A 100 -9.66 1.41 9.86
CA THR A 100 -8.65 1.50 10.92
C THR A 100 -7.72 2.69 10.70
N GLU A 101 -7.01 3.11 11.73
CA GLU A 101 -5.87 4.01 11.57
C GLU A 101 -4.79 3.39 10.69
N THR A 102 -4.00 4.23 10.07
CA THR A 102 -2.95 3.82 9.12
C THR A 102 -1.59 4.22 9.64
N ASN A 103 -0.70 3.25 9.80
CA ASN A 103 0.72 3.52 9.96
C ASN A 103 1.35 3.81 8.59
N THR A 104 2.00 4.97 8.45
CA THR A 104 2.64 5.38 7.19
C THR A 104 4.16 5.09 7.15
N ASN A 105 4.76 4.64 8.24
CA ASN A 105 6.20 4.41 8.34
C ASN A 105 6.73 3.24 7.47
N PRO A 106 6.04 2.09 7.36
CA PRO A 106 6.56 0.97 6.58
C PRO A 106 6.80 1.28 5.09
N THR A 107 6.01 2.19 4.50
CA THR A 107 6.17 2.53 3.08
C THR A 107 7.47 3.27 2.78
N PRO A 108 7.88 4.34 3.52
CA PRO A 108 9.20 4.96 3.37
C PRO A 108 10.35 3.99 3.67
N GLU A 109 10.20 3.11 4.66
CA GLU A 109 11.22 2.10 5.00
C GLU A 109 11.45 1.14 3.83
N LEU A 110 10.39 0.59 3.25
CA LEU A 110 10.49 -0.26 2.06
C LEU A 110 11.07 0.52 0.86
N THR A 111 10.65 1.77 0.65
CA THR A 111 11.18 2.62 -0.42
C THR A 111 12.70 2.74 -0.29
N TRP A 112 13.21 2.99 0.91
CA TRP A 112 14.65 3.10 1.15
C TRP A 112 15.36 1.76 1.06
N GLY A 113 14.73 0.66 1.48
CA GLY A 113 15.23 -0.68 1.25
C GLY A 113 15.46 -0.97 -0.24
N LEU A 114 14.50 -0.57 -1.09
CA LEU A 114 14.61 -0.72 -2.55
C LEU A 114 15.66 0.20 -3.17
N ILE A 115 15.71 1.49 -2.77
CA ILE A 115 16.72 2.45 -3.27
C ILE A 115 18.13 1.95 -2.93
N LEU A 116 18.38 1.54 -1.68
CA LEU A 116 19.66 1.00 -1.26
C LEU A 116 19.98 -0.31 -1.96
N GLY A 117 19.00 -1.18 -2.13
CA GLY A 117 19.16 -2.43 -2.87
C GLY A 117 19.58 -2.22 -4.32
N LEU A 118 18.97 -1.24 -5.00
CA LEU A 118 19.36 -0.83 -6.36
C LEU A 118 20.74 -0.20 -6.39
N ALA A 119 21.03 0.75 -5.50
CA ALA A 119 22.30 1.46 -5.45
C ALA A 119 23.49 0.55 -5.14
N ARG A 120 23.26 -0.53 -4.42
CA ARG A 120 24.32 -1.48 -3.98
C ARG A 120 24.24 -2.83 -4.65
N ASN A 121 23.39 -2.99 -5.69
CA ASN A 121 23.22 -4.22 -6.47
C ASN A 121 22.90 -5.45 -5.59
N PHE A 122 22.08 -5.31 -4.53
CA PHE A 122 21.84 -6.36 -3.52
C PHE A 122 21.42 -7.69 -4.15
N LYS A 123 20.53 -7.65 -5.15
CA LYS A 123 20.07 -8.89 -5.79
C LYS A 123 21.25 -9.66 -6.43
N GLU A 124 22.06 -8.97 -7.22
CA GLU A 124 23.19 -9.57 -7.91
C GLU A 124 24.25 -10.07 -6.93
N GLU A 125 24.62 -9.27 -5.95
CA GLU A 125 25.62 -9.65 -4.96
C GLU A 125 25.15 -10.82 -4.08
N ILE A 126 23.86 -10.88 -3.71
CA ILE A 126 23.29 -12.00 -2.95
C ILE A 126 23.29 -13.27 -3.80
N ASP A 127 22.86 -13.21 -5.06
CA ASP A 127 22.82 -14.35 -5.96
C ASP A 127 24.25 -14.89 -6.21
N ASN A 128 25.22 -13.99 -6.40
CA ASN A 128 26.62 -14.34 -6.59
C ASN A 128 27.22 -14.98 -5.33
N MET A 129 26.89 -14.47 -4.14
CA MET A 129 27.31 -15.09 -2.87
C MET A 129 26.83 -16.54 -2.74
N TYR A 130 25.59 -16.84 -3.12
CA TYR A 130 25.09 -18.23 -3.13
C TYR A 130 25.83 -19.13 -4.13
N GLN A 131 26.44 -18.55 -5.18
CA GLN A 131 27.24 -19.25 -6.18
C GLN A 131 28.73 -19.32 -5.82
N GLY A 132 29.14 -18.78 -4.66
CA GLY A 132 30.52 -18.77 -4.19
C GLY A 132 31.40 -17.63 -4.74
N TYR A 133 30.78 -16.61 -5.37
CA TYR A 133 31.47 -15.40 -5.81
C TYR A 133 31.45 -14.33 -4.71
N TRP A 134 32.39 -13.41 -4.74
CA TRP A 134 32.57 -12.37 -3.75
C TRP A 134 32.91 -11.01 -4.39
N GLN A 135 32.15 -9.96 -4.01
CA GLN A 135 32.38 -8.58 -4.47
C GLN A 135 32.48 -8.45 -5.99
N THR A 136 31.44 -8.83 -6.70
CA THR A 136 31.43 -8.90 -8.17
C THR A 136 31.03 -7.60 -8.83
N THR A 137 30.36 -6.68 -8.08
CA THR A 137 29.87 -5.42 -8.62
C THR A 137 30.40 -4.21 -7.84
N VAL A 138 30.29 -3.04 -8.44
CA VAL A 138 30.57 -1.75 -7.80
C VAL A 138 29.26 -0.97 -7.67
N GLY A 139 28.83 -0.72 -6.45
CA GLY A 139 27.62 0.07 -6.17
C GLY A 139 27.80 1.57 -6.42
N VAL A 140 26.67 2.28 -6.45
CA VAL A 140 26.61 3.73 -6.62
C VAL A 140 26.49 4.40 -5.24
N GLU A 141 27.29 5.44 -4.99
CA GLU A 141 27.12 6.31 -3.81
C GLU A 141 25.91 7.23 -3.98
N LEU A 142 25.12 7.39 -2.92
CA LEU A 142 23.92 8.25 -2.96
C LEU A 142 24.22 9.74 -2.75
N LYS A 143 25.31 10.05 -2.05
CA LYS A 143 25.72 11.45 -1.79
C LYS A 143 25.92 12.21 -3.09
N GLY A 144 25.28 13.38 -3.19
CA GLY A 144 25.34 14.23 -4.38
C GLY A 144 24.43 13.78 -5.54
N LYS A 145 23.82 12.58 -5.44
CA LYS A 145 22.82 12.11 -6.42
C LYS A 145 21.48 12.79 -6.27
N ILE A 146 20.66 12.77 -7.31
CA ILE A 146 19.34 13.39 -7.34
C ILE A 146 18.26 12.34 -7.11
N LEU A 147 17.49 12.54 -6.03
CA LEU A 147 16.26 11.80 -5.77
C LEU A 147 15.06 12.58 -6.28
N GLY A 148 14.40 12.06 -7.31
CA GLY A 148 13.15 12.57 -7.84
C GLY A 148 11.94 11.93 -7.17
N LEU A 149 10.99 12.77 -6.74
CA LEU A 149 9.75 12.32 -6.09
C LEU A 149 8.53 12.76 -6.89
N ILE A 150 7.78 11.81 -7.42
CA ILE A 150 6.44 12.06 -7.93
C ILE A 150 5.47 11.96 -6.76
N GLY A 151 5.10 13.12 -6.20
CA GLY A 151 4.28 13.24 -5.00
C GLY A 151 5.09 13.54 -3.73
N LEU A 152 4.81 14.70 -3.11
CA LEU A 152 5.43 15.16 -1.85
C LEU A 152 4.38 15.24 -0.73
N GLY A 153 3.53 14.18 -0.62
CA GLY A 153 2.58 14.00 0.46
C GLY A 153 3.23 13.38 1.71
N LYS A 154 2.42 12.79 2.60
CA LYS A 154 2.92 12.20 3.87
C LYS A 154 4.09 11.23 3.69
N VAL A 155 4.01 10.32 2.71
CA VAL A 155 5.07 9.34 2.42
C VAL A 155 6.25 10.01 1.72
N GLY A 156 6.01 10.75 0.63
CA GLY A 156 7.08 11.42 -0.12
C GLY A 156 7.91 12.37 0.73
N SER A 157 7.29 13.09 1.68
CA SER A 157 7.99 13.96 2.62
C SER A 157 8.92 13.19 3.57
N GLN A 158 8.53 12.00 4.01
CA GLN A 158 9.40 11.15 4.83
C GLN A 158 10.57 10.60 4.01
N VAL A 159 10.30 10.17 2.77
CA VAL A 159 11.35 9.71 1.84
C VAL A 159 12.32 10.84 1.53
N ALA A 160 11.83 12.07 1.31
CA ALA A 160 12.67 13.27 1.10
C ALA A 160 13.63 13.53 2.27
N LYS A 161 13.13 13.51 3.52
CA LYS A 161 13.95 13.72 4.73
C LYS A 161 15.11 12.72 4.83
N ILE A 162 14.85 11.46 4.53
CA ILE A 162 15.87 10.42 4.56
C ILE A 162 16.87 10.61 3.39
N GLY A 163 16.42 11.00 2.20
CA GLY A 163 17.29 11.33 1.07
C GLY A 163 18.26 12.47 1.39
N LYS A 164 17.77 13.51 2.06
CA LYS A 164 18.62 14.59 2.56
C LYS A 164 19.66 14.09 3.57
N ALA A 165 19.30 13.17 4.47
CA ALA A 165 20.23 12.57 5.42
C ALA A 165 21.34 11.75 4.72
N PHE A 166 21.06 11.15 3.55
CA PHE A 166 22.08 10.53 2.69
C PHE A 166 22.89 11.54 1.86
N GLY A 167 22.65 12.84 2.00
CA GLY A 167 23.34 13.88 1.24
C GLY A 167 22.90 13.98 -0.22
N MET A 168 21.71 13.48 -0.56
CA MET A 168 21.12 13.62 -1.89
C MET A 168 20.53 15.01 -2.10
N GLN A 169 20.49 15.45 -3.35
CA GLN A 169 19.60 16.53 -3.77
C GLN A 169 18.22 15.93 -4.00
N VAL A 170 17.17 16.60 -3.49
CA VAL A 170 15.80 16.11 -3.65
C VAL A 170 15.01 17.06 -4.52
N MET A 171 14.40 16.53 -5.57
CA MET A 171 13.48 17.24 -6.46
C MET A 171 12.09 16.61 -6.34
N ALA A 172 11.03 17.41 -6.50
CA ALA A 172 9.67 16.88 -6.47
C ALA A 172 8.75 17.53 -7.52
N TRP A 173 7.82 16.73 -7.99
CA TRP A 173 6.69 17.16 -8.80
C TRP A 173 5.40 16.49 -8.31
N SER A 174 4.33 17.24 -8.30
CA SER A 174 2.96 16.73 -8.28
C SER A 174 2.03 17.81 -8.82
N GLU A 175 0.82 17.41 -9.28
CA GLU A 175 -0.14 18.39 -9.82
C GLU A 175 -0.56 19.44 -8.78
N ASN A 176 -0.58 19.10 -7.50
CA ASN A 176 -0.94 19.97 -6.39
C ASN A 176 0.25 20.08 -5.42
N LEU A 177 1.44 20.36 -5.94
CA LEU A 177 2.65 20.44 -5.13
C LEU A 177 2.56 21.65 -4.18
N ASN A 178 2.71 21.39 -2.87
CA ASN A 178 2.75 22.43 -1.88
C ASN A 178 4.17 23.04 -1.78
N LEU A 179 4.33 24.29 -2.19
CA LEU A 179 5.62 24.96 -2.20
C LEU A 179 6.16 25.28 -0.80
N ASP A 180 5.31 25.43 0.19
CA ASP A 180 5.77 25.63 1.58
C ASP A 180 6.37 24.34 2.14
N THR A 181 5.76 23.19 1.86
CA THR A 181 6.36 21.89 2.17
C THR A 181 7.71 21.70 1.45
N CYS A 182 7.84 22.15 0.20
CA CYS A 182 9.12 22.10 -0.51
C CYS A 182 10.18 22.93 0.20
N LYS A 183 9.86 24.15 0.64
CA LYS A 183 10.78 25.02 1.38
C LYS A 183 11.19 24.43 2.74
N GLU A 184 10.21 23.93 3.51
CA GLU A 184 10.44 23.30 4.81
C GLU A 184 11.39 22.10 4.74
N LEU A 185 11.30 21.33 3.66
CA LEU A 185 12.08 20.11 3.46
C LEU A 185 13.35 20.33 2.62
N ASP A 186 13.60 21.55 2.16
CA ASP A 186 14.66 21.86 1.20
C ASP A 186 14.62 20.95 -0.03
N VAL A 187 13.42 20.84 -0.63
CA VAL A 187 13.12 20.06 -1.85
C VAL A 187 12.92 21.04 -3.01
N LEU A 188 13.56 20.79 -4.12
CA LEU A 188 13.44 21.61 -5.33
C LEU A 188 12.16 21.26 -6.10
N PRO A 189 11.19 22.19 -6.24
CA PRO A 189 10.05 21.98 -7.11
C PRO A 189 10.50 22.10 -8.58
N CYS A 190 9.99 21.23 -9.43
CA CYS A 190 10.32 21.23 -10.87
C CYS A 190 9.16 20.76 -11.74
N SER A 191 9.32 20.82 -13.07
CA SER A 191 8.39 20.19 -14.01
C SER A 191 8.49 18.65 -13.95
N LYS A 192 7.47 17.94 -14.44
CA LYS A 192 7.49 16.46 -14.53
C LYS A 192 8.64 15.99 -15.45
N GLU A 193 8.83 16.71 -16.56
CA GLU A 193 9.87 16.45 -17.56
C GLU A 193 11.26 16.62 -16.96
N ASP A 194 11.51 17.72 -16.24
CA ASP A 194 12.79 17.96 -15.59
C ASP A 194 13.06 16.95 -14.47
N LEU A 195 12.04 16.54 -13.71
CA LEU A 195 12.16 15.53 -12.71
C LEU A 195 12.66 14.20 -13.31
N ILE A 196 11.99 13.72 -14.35
CA ILE A 196 12.32 12.45 -15.01
C ILE A 196 13.72 12.51 -15.64
N LYS A 197 14.04 13.64 -16.29
CA LYS A 197 15.32 13.82 -16.99
C LYS A 197 16.53 13.85 -16.07
N ASN A 198 16.37 14.45 -14.88
CA ASN A 198 17.52 14.76 -14.02
C ASN A 198 17.66 13.83 -12.83
N SER A 199 16.68 12.96 -12.55
CA SER A 199 16.76 12.06 -11.40
C SER A 199 17.71 10.88 -11.64
N ASP A 200 18.62 10.64 -10.69
CA ASP A 200 19.38 9.38 -10.62
C ASP A 200 18.50 8.25 -10.06
N PHE A 201 17.64 8.57 -9.11
CA PHE A 201 16.63 7.68 -8.53
C PHE A 201 15.26 8.36 -8.58
N LEU A 202 14.25 7.68 -9.09
CA LEU A 202 12.89 8.19 -9.17
C LEU A 202 11.95 7.32 -8.34
N SER A 203 11.16 7.95 -7.47
CA SER A 203 10.20 7.23 -6.63
C SER A 203 8.81 7.87 -6.70
N ILE A 204 7.78 7.02 -6.78
CA ILE A 204 6.39 7.44 -7.02
C ILE A 204 5.58 7.27 -5.74
N HIS A 205 5.01 8.37 -5.24
CA HIS A 205 4.24 8.46 -3.99
C HIS A 205 2.91 9.18 -4.18
N VAL A 206 2.23 8.90 -5.29
CA VAL A 206 0.89 9.41 -5.57
C VAL A 206 -0.16 8.33 -5.28
N GLN A 207 -1.37 8.75 -4.94
CA GLN A 207 -2.47 7.83 -4.73
C GLN A 207 -2.93 7.28 -6.09
N GLY A 208 -2.94 5.94 -6.25
CA GLY A 208 -3.45 5.29 -7.45
C GLY A 208 -4.91 5.67 -7.78
N GLY A 209 -5.31 5.51 -9.03
CA GLY A 209 -6.67 5.78 -9.52
C GLY A 209 -6.69 5.93 -11.04
N GLU A 210 -7.87 6.10 -11.63
CA GLU A 210 -8.10 6.26 -13.08
C GLU A 210 -7.18 7.31 -13.74
N ARG A 211 -6.87 8.36 -12.99
CA ARG A 211 -6.00 9.47 -13.39
C ARG A 211 -4.56 9.08 -13.72
N TYR A 212 -4.11 7.90 -13.28
CA TYR A 212 -2.72 7.44 -13.41
C TYR A 212 -2.65 6.06 -14.09
N LYS A 213 -3.65 5.72 -14.91
CA LYS A 213 -3.74 4.43 -15.60
C LYS A 213 -2.98 4.35 -16.92
N ASP A 214 -2.40 5.44 -17.42
CA ASP A 214 -1.65 5.50 -18.69
C ASP A 214 -0.14 5.54 -18.47
#